data_5fb8cc99e425aa5a7a49b12067798321
#
_entry.id   5fb8cc99e425aa5a7a49b12067798321
#
_cell.length_a   1.000
_cell.length_b   1.000
_cell.length_c   1.000
_cell.angle_alpha   90.00
_cell.angle_beta   90.00
_cell.angle_gamma   90.00
#
_symmetry.space_group_name_H-M   'P 1'
#
loop_
_entity.id
_entity.type
_entity.pdbx_description
1 polymer ?
#
loop_
_entity_poly.entity_id
_entity_poly.type
_entity_poly.pdbx_seq_one_letter_code
_entity_poly.pdbx_strand_id
1 'polypeptide(L)'
;STKGKIISQALSSPEGEVRLNLNGSNDNQTIAGSFLNNKSGSSIQHIAFQTDDIFETAEILLKNEFPFLKIHESYYDKLNTKYNLDLSFFNDLKSKNILYEKDEFGEYFQFYSQPMFSGFFFEIVQRKQNYKGYGESNATYRIKSLQNYYDERKSA
;
A
#
# COMPACT_ATOMS: atom_id res chain seq x y z
N SER A 1 20.10 -12.32 13.21
CA SER A 1 18.75 -12.85 12.99
C SER A 1 18.49 -12.91 11.49
N THR A 2 18.35 -14.10 10.95
CA THR A 2 17.93 -14.33 9.57
C THR A 2 16.50 -13.81 9.43
N LYS A 3 16.33 -12.64 8.82
CA LYS A 3 15.00 -12.15 8.42
C LYS A 3 14.42 -13.17 7.44
N GLY A 4 13.22 -13.66 7.71
CA GLY A 4 12.54 -14.60 6.85
C GLY A 4 12.45 -14.10 5.41
N LYS A 5 12.58 -15.02 4.45
CA LYS A 5 12.57 -14.72 3.02
C LYS A 5 11.14 -14.75 2.50
N ILE A 6 10.74 -13.69 1.81
CA ILE A 6 9.52 -13.66 0.99
C ILE A 6 9.93 -13.96 -0.45
N ILE A 7 9.24 -14.87 -1.10
CA ILE A 7 9.38 -15.18 -2.53
C ILE A 7 8.16 -14.59 -3.22
N SER A 8 8.39 -13.73 -4.20
CA SER A 8 7.32 -13.06 -4.94
C SER A 8 7.41 -13.40 -6.43
N GLN A 9 6.25 -13.62 -7.04
CA GLN A 9 6.11 -13.78 -8.49
C GLN A 9 4.96 -12.90 -8.95
N ALA A 10 5.22 -12.07 -9.97
CA ALA A 10 4.21 -11.23 -10.59
C ALA A 10 3.81 -11.84 -11.94
N LEU A 11 2.51 -11.86 -12.22
CA LEU A 11 1.90 -12.25 -13.48
C LEU A 11 1.03 -11.09 -13.97
N SER A 12 0.94 -10.89 -15.27
CA SER A 12 0.00 -9.92 -15.85
C SER A 12 -0.67 -10.49 -17.10
N SER A 13 -1.90 -10.03 -17.39
CA SER A 13 -2.52 -10.25 -18.69
C SER A 13 -1.71 -9.57 -19.80
N PRO A 14 -1.85 -10.01 -21.06
CA PRO A 14 -1.14 -9.39 -22.19
C PRO A 14 -1.37 -7.87 -22.28
N GLU A 15 -2.58 -7.42 -22.00
CA GLU A 15 -2.99 -6.01 -22.02
C GLU A 15 -2.56 -5.25 -20.75
N GLY A 16 -2.11 -5.97 -19.70
CA GLY A 16 -1.67 -5.41 -18.43
C GLY A 16 -2.80 -4.94 -17.50
N GLU A 17 -4.06 -5.23 -17.85
CA GLU A 17 -5.23 -4.84 -17.04
C GLU A 17 -5.39 -5.67 -15.78
N VAL A 18 -5.02 -6.96 -15.84
CA VAL A 18 -5.03 -7.85 -14.67
C VAL A 18 -3.60 -8.16 -14.27
N ARG A 19 -3.30 -7.95 -12.99
CA ARG A 19 -2.00 -8.24 -12.39
C ARG A 19 -2.17 -9.07 -11.13
N LEU A 20 -1.41 -10.16 -11.01
CA LEU A 20 -1.43 -11.05 -9.86
C LEU A 20 -0.04 -11.07 -9.24
N ASN A 21 0.04 -10.73 -7.96
CA ASN A 21 1.25 -10.86 -7.17
C ASN A 21 1.11 -12.04 -6.20
N LEU A 22 1.88 -13.08 -6.43
CA LEU A 22 1.93 -14.28 -5.58
C LEU A 22 3.09 -14.11 -4.61
N ASN A 23 2.79 -14.11 -3.31
CA ASN A 23 3.79 -14.00 -2.26
C ASN A 23 3.79 -15.27 -1.40
N GLY A 24 4.94 -15.94 -1.35
CA GLY A 24 5.18 -17.07 -0.47
C GLY A 24 6.13 -16.69 0.67
N SER A 25 5.91 -17.26 1.84
CA SER A 25 6.84 -17.14 2.96
C SER A 25 6.99 -18.50 3.65
N ASN A 26 8.21 -18.80 4.03
CA ASN A 26 8.55 -19.97 4.85
C ASN A 26 8.81 -19.60 6.32
N ASP A 27 8.57 -18.32 6.69
CA ASP A 27 8.79 -17.82 8.05
C ASP A 27 7.52 -17.11 8.54
N ASN A 28 6.97 -17.66 9.62
CA ASN A 28 5.74 -17.18 10.25
C ASN A 28 5.90 -15.79 10.91
N GLN A 29 7.12 -15.32 11.09
CA GLN A 29 7.40 -13.98 11.63
C GLN A 29 7.31 -12.88 10.55
N THR A 30 7.27 -13.25 9.27
CA THR A 30 6.98 -12.29 8.20
C THR A 30 5.50 -11.94 8.17
N ILE A 31 5.15 -10.77 7.62
CA ILE A 31 3.73 -10.39 7.45
C ILE A 31 2.99 -11.39 6.58
N ALA A 32 3.63 -11.85 5.48
CA ALA A 32 3.04 -12.86 4.62
C ALA A 32 2.84 -14.19 5.36
N GLY A 33 3.84 -14.63 6.14
CA GLY A 33 3.74 -15.87 6.94
C GLY A 33 2.68 -15.77 8.03
N SER A 34 2.62 -14.66 8.76
CA SER A 34 1.58 -14.41 9.77
C SER A 34 0.17 -14.39 9.14
N PHE A 35 0.02 -13.79 7.96
CA PHE A 35 -1.25 -13.79 7.23
C PHE A 35 -1.67 -15.23 6.84
N LEU A 36 -0.75 -16.03 6.31
CA LEU A 36 -1.00 -17.42 5.91
C LEU A 36 -1.40 -18.29 7.11
N ASN A 37 -0.73 -18.13 8.25
CA ASN A 37 -1.06 -18.88 9.48
C ASN A 37 -2.49 -18.59 9.96
N ASN A 38 -2.91 -17.32 9.90
CA ASN A 38 -4.25 -16.92 10.32
C ASN A 38 -5.35 -17.41 9.35
N LYS A 39 -5.00 -17.88 8.16
CA LYS A 39 -5.92 -18.30 7.11
C LYS A 39 -5.98 -19.82 6.86
N SER A 40 -5.16 -20.59 7.55
CA SER A 40 -5.05 -22.05 7.32
C SER A 40 -4.68 -22.41 5.88
N GLY A 41 -3.89 -21.54 5.21
CA GLY A 41 -3.42 -21.78 3.85
C GLY A 41 -3.40 -20.51 2.97
N SER A 42 -3.31 -20.73 1.66
CA SER A 42 -3.28 -19.65 0.68
C SER A 42 -4.59 -18.87 0.65
N SER A 43 -4.50 -17.53 0.57
CA SER A 43 -5.66 -16.66 0.54
C SER A 43 -5.33 -15.33 -0.17
N ILE A 44 -6.36 -14.61 -0.59
CA ILE A 44 -6.23 -13.26 -1.10
C ILE A 44 -5.96 -12.31 0.07
N GLN A 45 -4.83 -11.59 0.04
CA GLN A 45 -4.49 -10.61 1.05
C GLN A 45 -5.10 -9.24 0.75
N HIS A 46 -5.06 -8.82 -0.51
CA HIS A 46 -5.63 -7.53 -0.94
C HIS A 46 -6.09 -7.59 -2.40
N ILE A 47 -6.94 -6.65 -2.74
CA ILE A 47 -7.32 -6.34 -4.11
C ILE A 47 -6.97 -4.87 -4.36
N ALA A 48 -6.23 -4.61 -5.44
CA ALA A 48 -5.88 -3.28 -5.89
C ALA A 48 -6.78 -2.86 -7.06
N PHE A 49 -7.38 -1.67 -6.96
CA PHE A 49 -8.15 -1.04 -8.03
C PHE A 49 -7.35 0.12 -8.62
N GLN A 50 -7.28 0.19 -9.93
CA GLN A 50 -6.66 1.32 -10.62
C GLN A 50 -7.70 2.43 -10.83
N THR A 51 -7.27 3.67 -10.67
CA THR A 51 -8.05 4.88 -10.95
C THR A 51 -7.26 5.81 -11.87
N ASP A 52 -7.97 6.65 -12.60
CA ASP A 52 -7.39 7.69 -13.45
C ASP A 52 -7.06 8.97 -12.66
N ASP A 53 -7.76 9.21 -11.54
CA ASP A 53 -7.48 10.31 -10.61
C ASP A 53 -7.60 9.84 -9.15
N ILE A 54 -6.43 9.66 -8.53
CA ILE A 54 -6.36 9.16 -7.16
C ILE A 54 -6.80 10.22 -6.13
N PHE A 55 -6.62 11.51 -6.43
CA PHE A 55 -7.00 12.59 -5.52
C PHE A 55 -8.53 12.75 -5.49
N GLU A 56 -9.16 12.77 -6.66
CA GLU A 56 -10.63 12.78 -6.75
C GLU A 56 -11.23 11.52 -6.10
N THR A 57 -10.67 10.35 -6.41
CA THR A 57 -11.11 9.09 -5.81
C THR A 57 -11.00 9.12 -4.29
N ALA A 58 -9.89 9.62 -3.75
CA ALA A 58 -9.71 9.74 -2.31
C ALA A 58 -10.73 10.71 -1.67
N GLU A 59 -11.05 11.82 -2.32
CA GLU A 59 -12.06 12.77 -1.85
C GLU A 59 -13.46 12.16 -1.81
N ILE A 60 -13.84 11.42 -2.85
CA ILE A 60 -15.11 10.71 -2.90
C ILE A 60 -15.20 9.67 -1.78
N LEU A 61 -14.13 8.92 -1.58
CA LEU A 61 -14.07 7.88 -0.54
C LEU A 61 -14.05 8.48 0.87
N LEU A 62 -13.39 9.62 1.09
CA LEU A 62 -13.43 10.36 2.36
C LEU A 62 -14.85 10.83 2.69
N LYS A 63 -15.59 11.37 1.72
CA LYS A 63 -17.00 11.77 1.89
C LYS A 63 -17.93 10.60 2.21
N ASN A 64 -17.56 9.39 1.79
CA ASN A 64 -18.32 8.15 2.04
C ASN A 64 -17.75 7.33 3.21
N GLU A 65 -16.97 7.94 4.10
CA GLU A 65 -16.46 7.33 5.32
C GLU A 65 -15.61 6.06 5.09
N PHE A 66 -14.95 5.97 3.94
CA PHE A 66 -14.06 4.84 3.65
C PHE A 66 -12.96 4.76 4.73
N PRO A 67 -12.71 3.58 5.29
CA PRO A 67 -11.77 3.41 6.40
C PRO A 67 -10.32 3.42 5.90
N PHE A 68 -9.75 4.60 5.65
CA PHE A 68 -8.36 4.72 5.24
C PHE A 68 -7.39 4.19 6.30
N LEU A 69 -6.36 3.46 5.86
CA LEU A 69 -5.19 3.20 6.69
C LEU A 69 -4.41 4.49 6.86
N LYS A 70 -4.30 4.99 8.09
CA LYS A 70 -3.55 6.20 8.40
C LYS A 70 -2.06 5.98 8.18
N ILE A 71 -1.45 6.74 7.29
CA ILE A 71 -0.01 6.69 7.05
C ILE A 71 0.73 7.56 8.09
N HIS A 72 1.77 6.99 8.69
CA HIS A 72 2.54 7.67 9.72
C HIS A 72 3.25 8.91 9.17
N GLU A 73 3.25 10.00 9.93
CA GLU A 73 3.78 11.30 9.48
C GLU A 73 5.23 11.24 9.03
N SER A 74 6.06 10.44 9.69
CA SER A 74 7.47 10.27 9.30
C SER A 74 7.68 9.78 7.86
N TYR A 75 6.65 9.24 7.21
CA TYR A 75 6.69 8.95 5.78
C TYR A 75 6.76 10.24 4.96
N TYR A 76 5.85 11.16 5.25
CA TYR A 76 5.75 12.43 4.51
C TYR A 76 6.96 13.33 4.71
N ASP A 77 7.56 13.34 5.91
CA ASP A 77 8.80 14.06 6.17
C ASP A 77 9.94 13.55 5.28
N LYS A 78 10.09 12.22 5.18
CA LYS A 78 11.09 11.61 4.32
C LYS A 78 10.77 11.78 2.84
N LEU A 79 9.49 11.73 2.46
CA LEU A 79 9.05 11.96 1.10
C LEU A 79 9.42 13.36 0.62
N ASN A 80 9.16 14.37 1.45
CA ASN A 80 9.50 15.75 1.15
C ASN A 80 11.02 15.95 1.05
N THR A 81 11.78 15.36 1.96
CA THR A 81 13.25 15.40 1.90
C THR A 81 13.79 14.77 0.61
N LYS A 82 13.17 13.67 0.15
CA LYS A 82 13.61 12.93 -1.05
C LYS A 82 13.31 13.68 -2.35
N TYR A 83 12.13 14.29 -2.45
CA TYR A 83 11.63 14.81 -3.73
C TYR A 83 11.49 16.33 -3.79
N ASN A 84 11.63 17.05 -2.66
CA ASN A 84 11.41 18.49 -2.55
C ASN A 84 10.11 18.92 -3.23
N LEU A 85 8.99 18.36 -2.76
CA LEU A 85 7.68 18.50 -3.38
C LEU A 85 7.14 19.93 -3.20
N ASP A 86 6.33 20.39 -4.14
CA ASP A 86 5.50 21.57 -3.96
C ASP A 86 4.61 21.42 -2.71
N LEU A 87 4.42 22.51 -1.97
CA LEU A 87 3.71 22.49 -0.69
C LEU A 87 2.23 22.06 -0.84
N SER A 88 1.57 22.49 -1.91
CA SER A 88 0.17 22.12 -2.17
C SER A 88 0.08 20.62 -2.44
N PHE A 89 0.91 20.12 -3.33
CA PHE A 89 0.97 18.69 -3.66
C PHE A 89 1.34 17.82 -2.45
N PHE A 90 2.30 18.25 -1.65
CA PHE A 90 2.67 17.58 -0.40
C PHE A 90 1.48 17.48 0.58
N ASN A 91 0.76 18.60 0.78
CA ASN A 91 -0.40 18.65 1.67
C ASN A 91 -1.54 17.76 1.15
N ASP A 92 -1.78 17.71 -0.14
CA ASP A 92 -2.78 16.85 -0.76
C ASP A 92 -2.47 15.37 -0.52
N LEU A 93 -1.22 14.94 -0.74
CA LEU A 93 -0.80 13.57 -0.44
C LEU A 93 -1.03 13.23 1.04
N LYS A 94 -0.58 14.11 1.95
CA LYS A 94 -0.65 13.89 3.39
C LYS A 94 -2.09 13.85 3.90
N SER A 95 -2.95 14.77 3.49
CA SER A 95 -4.33 14.87 3.94
C SER A 95 -5.20 13.68 3.51
N LYS A 96 -4.84 13.03 2.40
CA LYS A 96 -5.57 11.91 1.80
C LYS A 96 -4.91 10.54 2.06
N ASN A 97 -3.87 10.48 2.90
CA ASN A 97 -3.09 9.27 3.19
C ASN A 97 -2.49 8.60 1.94
N ILE A 98 -2.17 9.38 0.91
CA ILE A 98 -1.62 8.87 -0.35
C ILE A 98 -0.11 8.71 -0.21
N LEU A 99 0.40 7.51 -0.54
CA LEU A 99 1.81 7.26 -0.74
C LEU A 99 2.17 7.54 -2.19
N TYR A 100 3.40 8.00 -2.40
CA TYR A 100 3.90 8.43 -3.69
C TYR A 100 5.32 7.96 -3.92
N GLU A 101 5.59 7.51 -5.14
CA GLU A 101 6.96 7.35 -5.62
C GLU A 101 7.05 7.71 -7.09
N LYS A 102 8.26 8.01 -7.55
CA LYS A 102 8.57 8.22 -8.96
C LYS A 102 9.91 7.62 -9.32
N ASP A 103 10.01 7.19 -10.56
CA ASP A 103 11.24 6.79 -11.22
C ASP A 103 11.46 7.62 -12.51
N GLU A 104 12.40 7.21 -13.34
CA GLU A 104 12.69 7.85 -14.62
C GLU A 104 11.58 7.67 -15.67
N PHE A 105 10.65 6.73 -15.47
CA PHE A 105 9.58 6.39 -16.40
C PHE A 105 8.23 6.99 -16.02
N GLY A 106 8.00 7.30 -14.75
CA GLY A 106 6.73 7.86 -14.34
C GLY A 106 6.51 7.92 -12.83
N GLU A 107 5.24 8.08 -12.48
CA GLU A 107 4.81 8.30 -11.10
C GLU A 107 3.82 7.23 -10.65
N TYR A 108 3.86 6.90 -9.38
CA TYR A 108 2.97 5.94 -8.74
C TYR A 108 2.39 6.49 -7.46
N PHE A 109 1.09 6.36 -7.35
CA PHE A 109 0.30 6.77 -6.19
C PHE A 109 -0.47 5.59 -5.66
N GLN A 110 -0.62 5.50 -4.35
CA GLN A 110 -1.39 4.43 -3.73
C GLN A 110 -1.90 4.84 -2.35
N PHE A 111 -3.06 4.33 -1.98
CA PHE A 111 -3.54 4.36 -0.60
C PHE A 111 -4.29 3.06 -0.27
N TYR A 112 -4.52 2.83 1.00
CA TYR A 112 -5.03 1.56 1.50
C TYR A 112 -6.24 1.75 2.40
N SER A 113 -7.13 0.75 2.41
CA SER A 113 -8.08 0.62 3.50
C SER A 113 -7.41 0.10 4.77
N GLN A 114 -8.05 0.34 5.92
CA GLN A 114 -7.80 -0.44 7.12
C GLN A 114 -8.04 -1.93 6.84
N PRO A 115 -7.39 -2.84 7.60
CA PRO A 115 -7.65 -4.27 7.49
C PRO A 115 -9.10 -4.62 7.85
N MET A 116 -9.69 -5.47 7.03
CA MET A 116 -11.01 -6.07 7.20
C MET A 116 -10.89 -7.60 7.24
N PHE A 117 -11.89 -8.32 7.70
CA PHE A 117 -12.03 -9.78 7.56
C PHE A 117 -10.71 -10.57 7.74
N SER A 118 -10.12 -10.52 8.94
CA SER A 118 -8.87 -11.23 9.25
C SER A 118 -7.65 -10.76 8.41
N GLY A 119 -7.54 -9.47 8.16
CA GLY A 119 -6.37 -8.85 7.54
C GLY A 119 -6.43 -8.64 6.03
N PHE A 120 -7.56 -8.94 5.38
CA PHE A 120 -7.82 -8.50 4.00
C PHE A 120 -7.94 -6.98 3.93
N PHE A 121 -7.49 -6.36 2.84
CA PHE A 121 -7.61 -4.91 2.63
C PHE A 121 -7.75 -4.57 1.14
N PHE A 122 -8.21 -3.36 0.88
CA PHE A 122 -8.22 -2.76 -0.45
C PHE A 122 -7.04 -1.82 -0.63
N GLU A 123 -6.56 -1.76 -1.86
CA GLU A 123 -5.58 -0.79 -2.33
C GLU A 123 -6.17 -0.03 -3.50
N ILE A 124 -5.95 1.28 -3.55
CA ILE A 124 -6.28 2.10 -4.71
C ILE A 124 -4.98 2.63 -5.28
N VAL A 125 -4.80 2.51 -6.59
CA VAL A 125 -3.55 2.85 -7.27
C VAL A 125 -3.79 3.74 -8.48
N GLN A 126 -2.83 4.62 -8.74
CA GLN A 126 -2.72 5.33 -10.01
C GLN A 126 -1.29 5.23 -10.50
N ARG A 127 -1.14 4.91 -11.78
CA ARG A 127 0.13 4.98 -12.50
C ARG A 127 0.05 6.08 -13.54
N LYS A 128 1.04 6.97 -13.53
CA LYS A 128 1.16 8.01 -14.57
C LYS A 128 2.34 7.72 -15.46
N GLN A 129 2.22 8.11 -16.72
CA GLN A 129 3.22 7.90 -17.76
C GLN A 129 3.52 6.40 -17.94
N ASN A 130 4.80 6.00 -17.94
CA ASN A 130 5.21 4.62 -18.19
C ASN A 130 5.66 3.88 -16.92
N TYR A 131 5.21 4.31 -15.72
CA TYR A 131 5.53 3.61 -14.49
C TYR A 131 5.00 2.18 -14.50
N LYS A 132 5.88 1.19 -14.27
CA LYS A 132 5.55 -0.25 -14.33
C LYS A 132 5.70 -0.96 -12.99
N GLY A 133 6.23 -0.29 -11.96
CA GLY A 133 6.44 -0.84 -10.63
C GLY A 133 5.15 -1.07 -9.82
N TYR A 134 5.35 -1.46 -8.58
CA TYR A 134 4.28 -1.81 -7.62
C TYR A 134 4.40 -1.03 -6.30
N GLY A 135 5.17 0.07 -6.29
CA GLY A 135 5.34 0.86 -5.07
C GLY A 135 6.19 0.17 -3.99
N GLU A 136 7.19 -0.58 -4.39
CA GLU A 136 8.01 -1.39 -3.47
C GLU A 136 8.67 -0.55 -2.37
N SER A 137 9.09 0.68 -2.69
CA SER A 137 9.69 1.59 -1.72
C SER A 137 8.72 1.99 -0.60
N ASN A 138 7.42 1.96 -0.86
CA ASN A 138 6.35 2.31 0.07
C ASN A 138 5.96 1.16 1.00
N ALA A 139 6.32 -0.09 0.67
CA ALA A 139 5.89 -1.28 1.42
C ALA A 139 6.27 -1.23 2.91
N THR A 140 7.48 -0.76 3.23
CA THR A 140 7.95 -0.63 4.62
C THR A 140 7.09 0.34 5.44
N TYR A 141 6.63 1.43 4.82
CA TYR A 141 5.80 2.43 5.49
C TYR A 141 4.37 1.94 5.70
N ARG A 142 3.82 1.23 4.71
CA ARG A 142 2.53 0.53 4.89
C ARG A 142 2.58 -0.45 6.06
N ILE A 143 3.65 -1.25 6.13
CA ILE A 143 3.86 -2.22 7.22
C ILE A 143 3.89 -1.51 8.58
N LYS A 144 4.64 -0.40 8.69
CA LYS A 144 4.70 0.39 9.93
C LYS A 144 3.34 0.97 10.30
N SER A 145 2.61 1.51 9.34
CA SER A 145 1.28 2.06 9.56
C SER A 145 0.27 0.98 10.00
N LEU A 146 0.38 -0.21 9.44
CA LEU A 146 -0.42 -1.37 9.83
C LEU A 146 -0.10 -1.81 11.27
N GLN A 147 1.18 -1.81 11.66
CA GLN A 147 1.58 -2.11 13.03
C GLN A 147 0.97 -1.12 14.02
N ASN A 148 1.08 0.18 13.75
CA ASN A 148 0.46 1.23 14.57
C ASN A 148 -1.05 1.03 14.70
N TYR A 149 -1.75 0.73 13.61
CA TYR A 149 -3.19 0.44 13.62
C TYR A 149 -3.55 -0.70 14.58
N TYR A 150 -2.77 -1.79 14.59
CA TYR A 150 -3.03 -2.91 15.50
C TYR A 150 -2.67 -2.59 16.95
N ASP A 151 -1.61 -1.82 17.18
CA ASP A 151 -1.17 -1.46 18.54
C ASP A 151 -2.17 -0.49 19.20
N GLU A 152 -2.72 0.48 18.47
CA GLU A 152 -3.78 1.37 18.94
C GLU A 152 -5.05 0.59 19.37
N ARG A 153 -5.41 -0.45 18.62
CA ARG A 153 -6.60 -1.29 18.92
C ARG A 153 -6.42 -2.29 20.06
N LYS A 154 -5.20 -2.61 20.43
CA LYS A 154 -4.93 -3.43 21.64
C LYS A 154 -4.99 -2.60 22.91
N SER A 155 -4.83 -1.29 22.78
CA SER A 155 -4.78 -0.35 23.92
C SER A 155 -6.14 0.31 24.20
N ALA A 156 -7.14 0.09 23.34
CA ALA A 156 -8.52 0.57 23.46
C ALA A 156 -9.46 -0.53 23.97
#